data_553101e6b045ea733d4721123492d4eb
#
_entry.id   553101e6b045ea733d4721123492d4eb
#
_cell.length_a   1.000
_cell.length_b   1.000
_cell.length_c   1.000
_cell.angle_alpha   90.00
_cell.angle_beta   90.00
_cell.angle_gamma   90.00
#
_symmetry.space_group_name_H-M   'P 1'
#
loop_
_entity.id
_entity.type
_entity.pdbx_description
1 polymer ?
#
loop_
_entity_poly.entity_id
_entity_poly.type
_entity_poly.pdbx_seq_one_letter_code
_entity_poly.pdbx_strand_id
1 'polypeptide(L)'
;MFPTLFDIIDFLRIENADFICLQEVNESAKAGFQVSSLKEDLNMYSHFGANVVALGSNYGLVTYSKYKIKSQEHIYLSSEKEQRGMLHTVVKIGFGRNLNIINLHLGLDKDERKVQIKEVENFVKKLKDPYIVVGDFNQGNLDFNKEIFKDAAVSVNKNNTLTFGASLDRIDYILVSPEIEVKYYDVPMKNMSDHYPIVTKLKI
;
A
#
# COMPACT_ATOMS: atom_id res chain seq x y z
N MET A 1 -14.05 9.98 -19.99
CA MET A 1 -13.00 10.94 -19.60
C MET A 1 -12.02 10.10 -18.79
N PHE A 2 -10.74 10.11 -19.14
CA PHE A 2 -9.74 9.39 -18.32
C PHE A 2 -9.55 10.17 -17.02
N PRO A 3 -9.48 9.49 -15.87
CA PRO A 3 -9.24 10.17 -14.60
C PRO A 3 -7.90 10.89 -14.63
N THR A 4 -7.88 12.08 -14.07
CA THR A 4 -6.67 12.89 -13.98
C THR A 4 -6.03 12.74 -12.62
N LEU A 5 -4.76 13.13 -12.48
CA LEU A 5 -4.12 13.23 -11.18
C LEU A 5 -4.91 14.14 -10.21
N PHE A 6 -5.60 15.15 -10.75
CA PHE A 6 -6.46 16.05 -9.96
C PHE A 6 -7.65 15.32 -9.31
N ASP A 7 -8.30 14.40 -10.03
CA ASP A 7 -9.42 13.61 -9.46
C ASP A 7 -8.94 12.76 -8.29
N ILE A 8 -7.74 12.20 -8.40
CA ILE A 8 -7.09 11.42 -7.32
C ILE A 8 -6.77 12.33 -6.13
N ILE A 9 -6.18 13.50 -6.37
CA ILE A 9 -5.85 14.47 -5.31
C ILE A 9 -7.11 14.91 -4.57
N ASP A 10 -8.16 15.24 -5.27
CA ASP A 10 -9.43 15.68 -4.67
C ASP A 10 -10.06 14.56 -3.82
N PHE A 11 -10.05 13.34 -4.31
CA PHE A 11 -10.49 12.20 -3.52
C PHE A 11 -9.67 12.02 -2.24
N LEU A 12 -8.35 12.04 -2.34
CA LEU A 12 -7.45 11.86 -1.20
C LEU A 12 -7.57 13.00 -0.16
N ARG A 13 -7.84 14.23 -0.61
CA ARG A 13 -8.13 15.37 0.27
C ARG A 13 -9.43 15.18 1.04
N ILE A 14 -10.48 14.69 0.36
CA ILE A 14 -11.80 14.42 0.97
C ILE A 14 -11.67 13.32 2.03
N GLU A 15 -10.99 12.21 1.71
CA GLU A 15 -10.76 11.10 2.63
C GLU A 15 -9.89 11.50 3.83
N ASN A 16 -8.99 12.47 3.64
CA ASN A 16 -8.14 13.05 4.69
C ASN A 16 -7.46 12.00 5.58
N ALA A 17 -6.97 10.92 4.95
CA ALA A 17 -6.36 9.80 5.65
C ALA A 17 -5.04 10.21 6.34
N ASP A 18 -4.68 9.53 7.42
CA ASP A 18 -3.41 9.73 8.12
C ASP A 18 -2.23 9.14 7.33
N PHE A 19 -2.50 8.06 6.59
CA PHE A 19 -1.55 7.37 5.72
C PHE A 19 -2.19 7.09 4.37
N ILE A 20 -1.40 7.24 3.31
CA ILE A 20 -1.81 6.92 1.94
C ILE A 20 -0.69 6.09 1.32
N CYS A 21 -1.04 4.91 0.82
CA CYS A 21 -0.12 4.00 0.16
C CYS A 21 -0.57 3.82 -1.29
N LEU A 22 0.30 4.17 -2.23
CA LEU A 22 0.02 4.04 -3.66
C LEU A 22 1.06 3.13 -4.31
N GLN A 23 0.60 2.40 -5.32
CA GLN A 23 1.41 1.57 -6.18
C GLN A 23 1.38 2.20 -7.60
N GLU A 24 2.31 1.77 -8.45
CA GLU A 24 2.38 2.20 -9.86
C GLU A 24 2.51 3.71 -10.07
N VAL A 25 3.24 4.39 -9.18
CA VAL A 25 3.47 5.83 -9.30
C VAL A 25 4.76 6.15 -10.02
N ASN A 26 4.72 7.22 -10.82
CA ASN A 26 5.87 7.74 -11.53
C ASN A 26 6.43 9.00 -10.88
N GLU A 27 7.76 9.13 -10.93
CA GLU A 27 8.48 10.32 -10.51
C GLU A 27 9.58 10.61 -11.54
N SER A 28 9.23 11.28 -12.63
CA SER A 28 10.18 11.58 -13.69
C SER A 28 9.67 12.66 -14.66
N ALA A 29 10.58 13.34 -15.32
CA ALA A 29 10.25 14.33 -16.35
C ALA A 29 9.48 13.72 -17.54
N LYS A 30 9.66 12.42 -17.82
CA LYS A 30 9.04 11.74 -18.95
C LYS A 30 7.60 11.30 -18.68
N ALA A 31 7.35 10.77 -17.47
CA ALA A 31 6.08 10.14 -17.10
C ALA A 31 5.26 10.97 -16.08
N GLY A 32 5.76 12.15 -15.69
CA GLY A 32 5.17 13.04 -14.70
C GLY A 32 5.77 12.89 -13.31
N PHE A 33 5.72 13.98 -12.56
CA PHE A 33 6.18 14.07 -11.17
C PHE A 33 5.00 13.81 -10.21
N GLN A 34 4.41 12.61 -10.30
CA GLN A 34 3.20 12.28 -9.54
C GLN A 34 3.45 12.28 -8.03
N VAL A 35 4.60 11.73 -7.60
CA VAL A 35 4.94 11.66 -6.17
C VAL A 35 5.12 13.04 -5.57
N SER A 36 5.89 13.91 -6.25
CA SER A 36 6.13 15.28 -5.78
C SER A 36 4.86 16.12 -5.79
N SER A 37 4.04 16.01 -6.84
CA SER A 37 2.76 16.73 -6.94
C SER A 37 1.81 16.34 -5.81
N LEU A 38 1.61 15.05 -5.57
CA LEU A 38 0.78 14.55 -4.46
C LEU A 38 1.31 14.99 -3.10
N LYS A 39 2.64 14.96 -2.89
CA LYS A 39 3.25 15.41 -1.65
C LYS A 39 2.95 16.87 -1.35
N GLU A 40 3.07 17.75 -2.34
CA GLU A 40 2.79 19.18 -2.21
C GLU A 40 1.31 19.43 -1.96
N ASP A 41 0.45 18.85 -2.78
CA ASP A 41 -0.99 19.04 -2.72
C ASP A 41 -1.63 18.51 -1.42
N LEU A 42 -1.12 17.40 -0.88
CA LEU A 42 -1.61 16.79 0.36
C LEU A 42 -0.90 17.34 1.60
N ASN A 43 0.21 18.06 1.44
CA ASN A 43 1.06 18.56 2.53
C ASN A 43 1.46 17.44 3.52
N MET A 44 1.94 16.31 3.00
CA MET A 44 2.32 15.13 3.78
C MET A 44 3.81 14.82 3.62
N TYR A 45 4.39 14.15 4.62
CA TYR A 45 5.69 13.47 4.46
C TYR A 45 5.55 12.32 3.49
N SER A 46 6.59 12.03 2.70
CA SER A 46 6.55 10.95 1.71
C SER A 46 7.78 10.05 1.78
N HIS A 47 7.58 8.77 1.53
CA HIS A 47 8.61 7.77 1.29
C HIS A 47 8.34 7.13 -0.07
N PHE A 48 9.19 7.41 -1.05
CA PHE A 48 9.10 6.84 -2.41
C PHE A 48 10.24 5.86 -2.63
N GLY A 49 9.94 4.75 -3.32
CA GLY A 49 10.92 3.78 -3.79
C GLY A 49 10.59 3.31 -5.19
N ALA A 50 11.52 3.53 -6.13
CA ALA A 50 11.38 3.07 -7.49
C ALA A 50 11.76 1.59 -7.60
N ASN A 51 10.80 0.73 -7.93
CA ASN A 51 11.07 -0.66 -8.26
C ASN A 51 11.72 -0.79 -9.63
N VAL A 52 11.30 0.04 -10.58
CA VAL A 52 11.83 0.08 -11.93
C VAL A 52 12.42 1.45 -12.24
N VAL A 53 13.69 1.47 -12.64
CA VAL A 53 14.40 2.65 -13.12
C VAL A 53 14.82 2.38 -14.56
N ALA A 54 14.14 2.99 -15.50
CA ALA A 54 14.41 2.76 -16.93
C ALA A 54 14.20 4.02 -17.76
N LEU A 55 15.14 4.33 -18.64
CA LEU A 55 15.03 5.40 -19.63
C LEU A 55 14.61 6.78 -19.06
N GLY A 56 15.06 7.10 -17.84
CA GLY A 56 14.71 8.33 -17.15
C GLY A 56 13.34 8.35 -16.50
N SER A 57 12.71 7.18 -16.32
CA SER A 57 11.49 6.99 -15.55
C SER A 57 11.80 6.25 -14.25
N ASN A 58 11.25 6.75 -13.14
CA ASN A 58 11.25 6.09 -11.84
C ASN A 58 9.81 5.67 -11.55
N TYR A 59 9.56 4.36 -11.50
CA TYR A 59 8.25 3.78 -11.32
C TYR A 59 8.24 2.85 -10.11
N GLY A 60 7.29 3.03 -9.20
CA GLY A 60 7.30 2.23 -7.98
C GLY A 60 6.18 2.54 -7.00
N LEU A 61 6.55 2.63 -5.74
CA LEU A 61 5.66 2.73 -4.60
C LEU A 61 5.86 4.06 -3.87
N VAL A 62 4.78 4.60 -3.28
CA VAL A 62 4.91 5.73 -2.37
C VAL A 62 4.01 5.55 -1.15
N THR A 63 4.54 5.89 0.02
CA THR A 63 3.79 6.00 1.28
C THR A 63 3.82 7.45 1.71
N TYR A 64 2.63 8.06 1.87
CA TYR A 64 2.48 9.39 2.47
C TYR A 64 2.02 9.24 3.92
N SER A 65 2.44 10.20 4.76
CA SER A 65 2.12 10.23 6.18
C SER A 65 1.91 11.66 6.66
N LYS A 66 0.86 11.91 7.45
CA LYS A 66 0.72 13.16 8.23
C LYS A 66 1.73 13.23 9.36
N TYR A 67 2.21 12.08 9.82
CA TYR A 67 3.21 12.00 10.89
C TYR A 67 4.62 12.04 10.31
N LYS A 68 5.54 12.67 11.02
CA LYS A 68 6.95 12.68 10.62
C LYS A 68 7.49 11.25 10.53
N ILE A 69 8.09 10.93 9.41
CA ILE A 69 8.72 9.63 9.17
C ILE A 69 10.00 9.53 10.00
N LYS A 70 10.13 8.44 10.77
CA LYS A 70 11.28 8.14 11.62
C LYS A 70 12.37 7.38 10.86
N SER A 71 11.96 6.39 10.07
CA SER A 71 12.87 5.62 9.21
C SER A 71 12.17 5.16 7.94
N GLN A 72 12.96 4.94 6.90
CA GLN A 72 12.54 4.57 5.56
C GLN A 72 13.47 3.49 5.03
N GLU A 73 12.92 2.42 4.49
CA GLU A 73 13.66 1.36 3.84
C GLU A 73 12.89 0.88 2.61
N HIS A 74 13.55 0.82 1.46
CA HIS A 74 13.02 0.22 0.24
C HIS A 74 13.67 -1.16 0.08
N ILE A 75 12.86 -2.21 0.06
CA ILE A 75 13.31 -3.59 0.02
C ILE A 75 12.81 -4.21 -1.28
N TYR A 76 13.75 -4.68 -2.10
CA TYR A 76 13.42 -5.44 -3.30
C TYR A 76 13.00 -6.85 -2.92
N LEU A 77 11.89 -7.30 -3.51
CA LEU A 77 11.42 -8.68 -3.40
C LEU A 77 11.99 -9.53 -4.53
N SER A 78 12.10 -10.84 -4.33
CA SER A 78 12.51 -11.78 -5.37
C SER A 78 11.62 -11.65 -6.59
N SER A 79 12.19 -11.32 -7.75
CA SER A 79 11.45 -11.02 -8.97
C SER A 79 12.20 -11.55 -10.20
N GLU A 80 11.48 -12.25 -11.09
CA GLU A 80 12.06 -12.80 -12.33
C GLU A 80 11.82 -11.90 -13.55
N LYS A 81 10.77 -11.09 -13.52
CA LYS A 81 10.36 -10.20 -14.62
C LYS A 81 10.51 -8.73 -14.20
N GLU A 82 9.39 -8.09 -13.89
CA GLU A 82 9.42 -6.73 -13.40
C GLU A 82 9.79 -6.71 -11.91
N GLN A 83 10.79 -5.91 -11.57
CA GLN A 83 11.24 -5.80 -10.18
C GLN A 83 10.09 -5.35 -9.27
N ARG A 84 9.77 -6.16 -8.28
CA ARG A 84 8.81 -5.87 -7.23
C ARG A 84 9.51 -5.49 -5.94
N GLY A 85 8.79 -4.84 -5.05
CA GLY A 85 9.36 -4.39 -3.79
C GLY A 85 8.32 -4.02 -2.76
N MET A 86 8.82 -3.69 -1.58
CA MET A 86 8.03 -3.13 -0.49
C MET A 86 8.74 -1.93 0.14
N LEU A 87 7.97 -0.94 0.57
CA LEU A 87 8.46 0.18 1.37
C LEU A 87 8.15 -0.10 2.84
N HIS A 88 9.16 -0.11 3.67
CA HIS A 88 9.00 -0.11 5.11
C HIS A 88 9.17 1.31 5.64
N THR A 89 8.07 1.89 6.10
CA THR A 89 8.01 3.25 6.65
C THR A 89 7.67 3.18 8.13
N VAL A 90 8.52 3.72 8.98
CA VAL A 90 8.25 3.78 10.43
C VAL A 90 7.89 5.20 10.81
N VAL A 91 6.77 5.36 11.52
CA VAL A 91 6.31 6.64 12.06
C VAL A 91 6.12 6.55 13.57
N LYS A 92 6.21 7.70 14.25
CA LYS A 92 5.78 7.81 15.65
C LYS A 92 4.34 8.26 15.71
N ILE A 93 3.50 7.45 16.35
CA ILE A 93 2.13 7.80 16.70
C ILE A 93 2.03 8.17 18.18
N GLY A 94 0.86 8.57 18.64
CA GLY A 94 0.66 9.10 19.99
C GLY A 94 1.42 8.37 21.11
N PHE A 95 1.87 9.11 22.11
CA PHE A 95 2.70 8.63 23.23
C PHE A 95 4.04 7.99 22.82
N GLY A 96 4.57 8.34 21.64
CA GLY A 96 5.89 7.91 21.17
C GLY A 96 5.97 6.46 20.73
N ARG A 97 4.84 5.76 20.57
CA ARG A 97 4.81 4.41 19.97
C ARG A 97 5.18 4.47 18.50
N ASN A 98 5.86 3.45 18.02
CA ASN A 98 6.12 3.31 16.58
C ASN A 98 4.95 2.56 15.92
N LEU A 99 4.72 2.87 14.65
CA LEU A 99 3.88 2.11 13.75
C LEU A 99 4.70 1.81 12.50
N ASN A 100 4.70 0.56 12.08
CA ASN A 100 5.34 0.11 10.85
C ASN A 100 4.29 0.07 9.73
N ILE A 101 4.55 0.71 8.60
CA ILE A 101 3.72 0.68 7.41
C ILE A 101 4.53 0.03 6.31
N ILE A 102 4.03 -1.08 5.80
CA ILE A 102 4.63 -1.83 4.71
C ILE A 102 3.70 -1.68 3.48
N ASN A 103 4.15 -0.92 2.49
CA ASN A 103 3.45 -0.75 1.22
C ASN A 103 4.15 -1.62 0.18
N LEU A 104 3.42 -2.48 -0.51
CA LEU A 104 3.98 -3.46 -1.44
C LEU A 104 3.20 -3.55 -2.76
N HIS A 105 3.85 -4.13 -3.76
CA HIS A 105 3.23 -4.57 -5.01
C HIS A 105 3.89 -5.89 -5.42
N LEU A 106 3.12 -6.98 -5.43
CA LEU A 106 3.62 -8.31 -5.73
C LEU A 106 3.58 -8.63 -7.24
N GLY A 107 4.27 -9.67 -7.63
CA GLY A 107 4.38 -10.12 -9.02
C GLY A 107 3.09 -10.74 -9.57
N LEU A 108 3.01 -10.81 -10.91
CA LEU A 108 1.87 -11.44 -11.60
C LEU A 108 1.99 -12.97 -11.66
N ASP A 109 3.18 -13.52 -11.48
CA ASP A 109 3.40 -14.95 -11.46
C ASP A 109 3.05 -15.55 -10.09
N LYS A 110 2.35 -16.68 -10.10
CA LYS A 110 1.86 -17.33 -8.88
C LYS A 110 2.99 -17.88 -7.99
N ASP A 111 4.02 -18.44 -8.59
CA ASP A 111 5.11 -19.05 -7.79
C ASP A 111 6.05 -17.97 -7.27
N GLU A 112 6.28 -16.92 -8.06
CA GLU A 112 6.97 -15.71 -7.60
C GLU A 112 6.24 -15.09 -6.39
N ARG A 113 4.89 -14.92 -6.46
CA ARG A 113 4.11 -14.39 -5.32
C ARG A 113 4.23 -15.22 -4.06
N LYS A 114 4.27 -16.55 -4.15
CA LYS A 114 4.46 -17.42 -2.97
C LYS A 114 5.78 -17.12 -2.25
N VAL A 115 6.85 -16.89 -3.01
CA VAL A 115 8.15 -16.51 -2.46
C VAL A 115 8.06 -15.13 -1.82
N GLN A 116 7.50 -14.17 -2.53
CA GLN A 116 7.35 -12.78 -2.07
C GLN A 116 6.49 -12.67 -0.81
N ILE A 117 5.36 -13.39 -0.72
CA ILE A 117 4.53 -13.46 0.50
C ILE A 117 5.36 -13.99 1.67
N LYS A 118 6.17 -15.02 1.43
CA LYS A 118 7.05 -15.58 2.48
C LYS A 118 8.13 -14.61 2.93
N GLU A 119 8.67 -13.82 2.02
CA GLU A 119 9.63 -12.75 2.34
C GLU A 119 8.97 -11.69 3.23
N VAL A 120 7.76 -11.25 2.90
CA VAL A 120 6.97 -10.29 3.70
C VAL A 120 6.66 -10.88 5.08
N GLU A 121 6.19 -12.13 5.19
CA GLU A 121 5.95 -12.79 6.46
C GLU A 121 7.20 -12.87 7.33
N ASN A 122 8.33 -13.24 6.74
CA ASN A 122 9.61 -13.32 7.45
C ASN A 122 10.12 -11.95 7.89
N PHE A 123 9.79 -10.89 7.13
CA PHE A 123 10.11 -9.53 7.49
C PHE A 123 9.29 -9.06 8.69
N VAL A 124 7.96 -9.18 8.65
CA VAL A 124 7.10 -8.69 9.72
C VAL A 124 7.27 -9.45 11.04
N LYS A 125 7.66 -10.73 11.01
CA LYS A 125 7.99 -11.53 12.21
C LYS A 125 9.15 -10.95 13.03
N LYS A 126 9.98 -10.10 12.44
CA LYS A 126 11.11 -9.44 13.13
C LYS A 126 10.70 -8.12 13.77
N LEU A 127 9.53 -7.60 13.41
CA LEU A 127 9.01 -6.33 13.95
C LEU A 127 8.49 -6.55 15.38
N LYS A 128 8.75 -5.56 16.24
CA LYS A 128 8.32 -5.58 17.65
C LYS A 128 7.12 -4.65 17.90
N ASP A 129 6.97 -3.66 17.05
CA ASP A 129 5.91 -2.65 17.12
C ASP A 129 4.77 -3.04 16.15
N PRO A 130 3.54 -2.55 16.36
CA PRO A 130 2.41 -2.78 15.46
C PRO A 130 2.73 -2.49 14.00
N TYR A 131 2.13 -3.24 13.10
CA TYR A 131 2.35 -3.06 11.66
C TYR A 131 1.07 -3.17 10.84
N ILE A 132 1.10 -2.49 9.69
CA ILE A 132 0.09 -2.52 8.64
C ILE A 132 0.81 -2.90 7.34
N VAL A 133 0.35 -3.94 6.66
CA VAL A 133 0.82 -4.33 5.33
C VAL A 133 -0.29 -4.04 4.33
N VAL A 134 -0.01 -3.20 3.36
CA VAL A 134 -1.00 -2.79 2.35
C VAL A 134 -0.41 -2.88 0.95
N GLY A 135 -1.27 -3.05 -0.03
CA GLY A 135 -0.87 -2.94 -1.43
C GLY A 135 -1.61 -3.91 -2.34
N ASP A 136 -1.13 -3.97 -3.56
CA ASP A 136 -1.57 -4.91 -4.58
C ASP A 136 -0.80 -6.23 -4.43
N PHE A 137 -1.54 -7.27 -4.04
CA PHE A 137 -1.00 -8.62 -3.91
C PHE A 137 -1.12 -9.42 -5.20
N ASN A 138 -1.77 -8.87 -6.23
CA ASN A 138 -2.03 -9.54 -7.51
C ASN A 138 -2.64 -10.96 -7.35
N GLN A 139 -3.38 -11.19 -6.27
CA GLN A 139 -3.95 -12.49 -5.93
C GLN A 139 -5.28 -12.37 -5.23
N GLY A 140 -6.33 -12.92 -5.82
CA GLY A 140 -7.59 -13.19 -5.13
C GLY A 140 -7.44 -14.34 -4.13
N ASN A 141 -8.27 -14.37 -3.10
CA ASN A 141 -8.25 -15.41 -2.05
C ASN A 141 -6.84 -15.63 -1.47
N LEU A 142 -6.24 -14.54 -1.00
CA LEU A 142 -4.89 -14.53 -0.45
C LEU A 142 -4.77 -15.52 0.72
N ASP A 143 -3.81 -16.45 0.60
CA ASP A 143 -3.41 -17.33 1.69
C ASP A 143 -2.22 -16.70 2.44
N PHE A 144 -2.41 -16.46 3.73
CA PHE A 144 -1.42 -15.83 4.60
C PHE A 144 -1.48 -16.42 6.01
N ASN A 145 -0.42 -16.25 6.78
CA ASN A 145 -0.35 -16.72 8.16
C ASN A 145 -1.25 -15.89 9.08
N LYS A 146 -2.38 -16.49 9.51
CA LYS A 146 -3.38 -15.86 10.37
C LYS A 146 -2.93 -15.62 11.82
N GLU A 147 -1.80 -16.16 12.23
CA GLU A 147 -1.22 -15.90 13.56
C GLU A 147 -0.54 -14.52 13.61
N ILE A 148 -0.04 -14.05 12.46
CA ILE A 148 0.68 -12.78 12.35
C ILE A 148 -0.13 -11.70 11.62
N PHE A 149 -1.17 -12.06 10.89
CA PHE A 149 -2.01 -11.11 10.16
C PHE A 149 -3.49 -11.27 10.46
N LYS A 150 -4.19 -10.15 10.52
CA LYS A 150 -5.64 -10.06 10.35
C LYS A 150 -5.94 -9.29 9.07
N ASP A 151 -6.82 -9.82 8.24
CA ASP A 151 -7.35 -9.12 7.08
C ASP A 151 -8.39 -8.08 7.54
N ALA A 152 -8.19 -6.82 7.18
CA ALA A 152 -9.07 -5.74 7.59
C ALA A 152 -10.49 -5.91 7.05
N ALA A 153 -10.65 -6.37 5.81
CA ALA A 153 -11.96 -6.61 5.21
C ALA A 153 -12.70 -7.75 5.94
N VAL A 154 -12.02 -8.85 6.23
CA VAL A 154 -12.60 -10.00 6.96
C VAL A 154 -13.01 -9.59 8.37
N SER A 155 -12.23 -8.77 9.03
CA SER A 155 -12.47 -8.31 10.41
C SER A 155 -13.80 -7.55 10.57
N VAL A 156 -14.36 -7.01 9.48
CA VAL A 156 -15.63 -6.26 9.46
C VAL A 156 -16.64 -6.84 8.45
N ASN A 157 -16.48 -8.10 8.05
CA ASN A 157 -17.38 -8.82 7.14
C ASN A 157 -17.53 -8.17 5.75
N LYS A 158 -16.44 -7.62 5.20
CA LYS A 158 -16.36 -6.95 3.89
C LYS A 158 -15.47 -7.69 2.88
N ASN A 159 -15.15 -8.95 3.12
CA ASN A 159 -14.23 -9.76 2.32
C ASN A 159 -14.67 -10.02 0.87
N ASN A 160 -15.94 -9.78 0.55
CA ASN A 160 -16.48 -9.93 -0.81
C ASN A 160 -16.45 -8.62 -1.63
N THR A 161 -15.79 -7.56 -1.12
CA THR A 161 -15.68 -6.29 -1.82
C THR A 161 -14.61 -6.39 -2.89
N LEU A 162 -14.92 -6.00 -4.13
CA LEU A 162 -14.01 -6.03 -5.26
C LEU A 162 -13.06 -4.84 -5.19
N THR A 163 -11.78 -5.04 -5.53
CA THR A 163 -10.79 -3.95 -5.61
C THR A 163 -10.23 -3.74 -7.00
N PHE A 164 -10.38 -4.71 -7.89
CA PHE A 164 -9.93 -4.63 -9.28
C PHE A 164 -11.10 -4.80 -10.25
N GLY A 165 -11.32 -3.80 -11.09
CA GLY A 165 -12.49 -3.73 -11.96
C GLY A 165 -12.48 -4.73 -13.11
N ALA A 166 -11.31 -5.08 -13.64
CA ALA A 166 -11.20 -5.91 -14.84
C ALA A 166 -11.54 -7.39 -14.61
N SER A 167 -11.15 -7.97 -13.45
CA SER A 167 -11.42 -9.37 -13.12
C SER A 167 -12.53 -9.57 -12.13
N LEU A 168 -13.08 -8.48 -11.57
CA LEU A 168 -14.07 -8.51 -10.49
C LEU A 168 -13.56 -9.26 -9.25
N ASP A 169 -12.29 -9.11 -8.93
CA ASP A 169 -11.62 -9.75 -7.80
C ASP A 169 -11.20 -8.74 -6.72
N ARG A 170 -10.95 -9.25 -5.53
CA ARG A 170 -10.24 -8.53 -4.48
C ARG A 170 -8.78 -8.98 -4.49
N ILE A 171 -7.90 -8.17 -5.04
CA ILE A 171 -6.45 -8.43 -5.13
C ILE A 171 -5.62 -7.44 -4.32
N ASP A 172 -6.24 -6.38 -3.83
CA ASP A 172 -5.65 -5.42 -2.91
C ASP A 172 -6.06 -5.75 -1.47
N TYR A 173 -5.12 -5.64 -0.55
CA TYR A 173 -5.36 -6.00 0.84
C TYR A 173 -4.78 -4.96 1.80
N ILE A 174 -5.44 -4.89 2.96
CA ILE A 174 -4.90 -4.27 4.17
C ILE A 174 -4.86 -5.35 5.24
N LEU A 175 -3.66 -5.83 5.54
CA LEU A 175 -3.38 -6.80 6.59
C LEU A 175 -2.79 -6.04 7.78
N VAL A 176 -3.25 -6.35 8.97
CA VAL A 176 -2.79 -5.68 10.20
C VAL A 176 -2.26 -6.68 11.21
N SER A 177 -1.35 -6.25 12.05
CA SER A 177 -0.87 -7.06 13.18
C SER A 177 -2.01 -7.37 14.17
N PRO A 178 -1.96 -8.51 14.89
CA PRO A 178 -3.08 -9.03 15.67
C PRO A 178 -3.68 -8.07 16.70
N GLU A 179 -2.89 -7.16 17.28
CA GLU A 179 -3.31 -6.20 18.29
C GLU A 179 -4.09 -5.00 17.73
N ILE A 180 -3.99 -4.72 16.42
CA ILE A 180 -4.70 -3.60 15.79
C ILE A 180 -6.19 -3.95 15.63
N GLU A 181 -7.07 -3.07 16.08
CA GLU A 181 -8.51 -3.22 15.92
C GLU A 181 -9.00 -2.52 14.65
N VAL A 182 -9.68 -3.25 13.77
CA VAL A 182 -10.30 -2.67 12.56
C VAL A 182 -11.68 -2.15 12.92
N LYS A 183 -11.91 -0.84 12.71
CA LYS A 183 -13.18 -0.16 13.03
C LYS A 183 -14.05 0.05 11.80
N TYR A 184 -13.43 0.18 10.64
CA TYR A 184 -14.13 0.45 9.38
C TYR A 184 -13.29 -0.04 8.21
N TYR A 185 -13.94 -0.49 7.16
CA TYR A 185 -13.35 -0.83 5.87
C TYR A 185 -14.37 -0.56 4.78
N ASP A 186 -13.96 0.08 3.72
CA ASP A 186 -14.77 0.31 2.53
C ASP A 186 -13.92 0.35 1.27
N VAL A 187 -14.55 0.11 0.13
CA VAL A 187 -13.96 0.22 -1.20
C VAL A 187 -14.86 1.14 -2.02
N PRO A 188 -14.65 2.46 -1.96
CA PRO A 188 -15.41 3.42 -2.76
C PRO A 188 -15.24 3.13 -4.25
N MET A 189 -16.35 2.90 -4.96
CA MET A 189 -16.34 2.64 -6.40
C MET A 189 -16.10 3.93 -7.18
N LYS A 190 -14.83 4.36 -7.22
CA LYS A 190 -14.37 5.55 -7.92
C LYS A 190 -13.51 5.14 -9.12
N ASN A 191 -13.92 5.52 -10.31
CA ASN A 191 -13.19 5.23 -11.56
C ASN A 191 -12.00 6.18 -11.74
N MET A 192 -11.01 6.11 -10.84
CA MET A 192 -9.78 6.91 -10.88
C MET A 192 -8.57 6.08 -11.32
N SER A 193 -8.73 4.76 -11.37
CA SER A 193 -7.78 3.75 -11.79
C SER A 193 -8.57 2.52 -12.22
N ASP A 194 -7.92 1.50 -12.72
CA ASP A 194 -8.47 0.15 -12.90
C ASP A 194 -8.62 -0.59 -11.55
N HIS A 195 -7.97 -0.10 -10.48
CA HIS A 195 -8.21 -0.49 -9.11
C HIS A 195 -9.11 0.52 -8.38
N TYR A 196 -9.94 0.02 -7.46
CA TYR A 196 -10.72 0.85 -6.54
C TYR A 196 -9.94 1.11 -5.25
N PRO A 197 -10.00 2.35 -4.71
CA PRO A 197 -9.29 2.66 -3.47
C PRO A 197 -9.90 1.94 -2.28
N ILE A 198 -9.05 1.54 -1.33
CA ILE A 198 -9.47 0.97 -0.05
C ILE A 198 -9.33 2.03 1.03
N VAL A 199 -10.36 2.22 1.82
CA VAL A 199 -10.38 3.12 2.99
C VAL A 199 -10.62 2.30 4.24
N THR A 200 -9.78 2.47 5.27
CA THR A 200 -9.95 1.78 6.56
C THR A 200 -9.72 2.73 7.74
N LYS A 201 -10.41 2.46 8.86
CA LYS A 201 -10.13 3.10 10.14
C LYS A 201 -9.65 2.05 11.13
N LEU A 202 -8.50 2.32 11.70
CA LEU A 202 -7.81 1.42 12.62
C LEU A 202 -7.67 2.07 13.99
N LYS A 203 -7.76 1.26 15.04
CA LYS A 203 -7.39 1.65 16.41
C LYS A 203 -6.13 0.89 16.80
N ILE A 204 -5.07 1.62 17.08
CA ILE A 204 -3.73 1.11 17.37
C ILE A 204 -3.40 1.32 18.86
#